data_f493db49addf77cfba71fa11a6c25d5c
#
_entry.id   f493db49addf77cfba71fa11a6c25d5c
#
_cell.length_a   1.000
_cell.length_b   1.000
_cell.length_c   1.000
_cell.angle_alpha   90.00
_cell.angle_beta   90.00
_cell.angle_gamma   90.00
#
_symmetry.space_group_name_H-M   'P 1'
#
loop_
_entity.id
_entity.type
_entity.pdbx_description
1 polymer ?
#
loop_
_entity_poly.entity_id
_entity_poly.type
_entity_poly.pdbx_seq_one_letter_code
_entity_poly.pdbx_strand_id
1 'polypeptide(L)'
;VIVKWDERRGVAKFISGQLTEPSDKSKTDLSIDFIRQHKVLFGVENPDKELALDNTNAAPRGRFVNFRQKKDGLDVIGGKITVRIENGMITTVANYFEPNIAVKTTPTISLEEATAIARREIISPKQTDTASLVVFHWEGKCYLSYRIDFRFNPGPEPSRYRVYINAHDGTIVLIENRVMHEGSATGSGIGVDGVLKSFDTYEKGGA
;
A
#
# COMPACT_ATOMS: atom_id res chain seq x y z
N VAL A 1 0.37 -22.20 15.75
CA VAL A 1 0.17 -20.83 15.27
C VAL A 1 1.44 -20.04 15.47
N ILE A 2 1.88 -19.31 14.44
CA ILE A 2 3.04 -18.42 14.48
C ILE A 2 2.51 -16.98 14.48
N VAL A 3 3.00 -16.15 15.39
CA VAL A 3 2.64 -14.72 15.46
C VAL A 3 3.93 -13.89 15.38
N LYS A 4 3.97 -12.92 14.47
CA LYS A 4 5.04 -11.91 14.38
C LYS A 4 4.44 -10.54 14.73
N TRP A 5 5.05 -9.86 15.68
CA TRP A 5 4.62 -8.55 16.14
C TRP A 5 5.33 -7.42 15.40
N ASP A 6 4.66 -6.30 15.29
CA ASP A 6 5.25 -5.01 14.94
C ASP A 6 5.30 -4.18 16.22
N GLU A 7 6.49 -4.04 16.79
CA GLU A 7 6.69 -3.34 18.06
C GLU A 7 6.32 -1.85 17.97
N ARG A 8 6.61 -1.20 16.82
CA ARG A 8 6.27 0.22 16.60
C ARG A 8 4.76 0.45 16.65
N ARG A 9 3.98 -0.44 16.02
CA ARG A 9 2.52 -0.33 15.96
C ARG A 9 1.81 -0.99 17.14
N GLY A 10 2.50 -1.84 17.90
CA GLY A 10 1.92 -2.60 19.00
C GLY A 10 0.88 -3.64 18.56
N VAL A 11 1.00 -4.19 17.35
CA VAL A 11 0.02 -5.10 16.75
C VAL A 11 0.69 -6.32 16.14
N ALA A 12 -0.07 -7.39 15.95
CA ALA A 12 0.38 -8.53 15.17
C ALA A 12 0.45 -8.14 13.69
N LYS A 13 1.66 -8.18 13.10
CA LYS A 13 1.85 -7.89 11.66
C LYS A 13 1.65 -9.10 10.77
N PHE A 14 1.79 -10.30 11.33
CA PHE A 14 1.64 -11.54 10.59
C PHE A 14 1.23 -12.67 11.55
N ILE A 15 0.20 -13.41 11.18
CA ILE A 15 -0.25 -14.60 11.90
C ILE A 15 -0.38 -15.73 10.88
N SER A 16 0.10 -16.93 11.21
CA SER A 16 0.01 -18.11 10.35
C SER A 16 -0.20 -19.39 11.14
N GLY A 17 -0.97 -20.30 10.55
CA GLY A 17 -1.34 -21.61 11.10
C GLY A 17 -2.80 -21.92 10.74
N GLN A 18 -3.39 -22.93 11.37
CA GLN A 18 -4.84 -23.12 11.34
C GLN A 18 -5.45 -22.13 12.31
N LEU A 19 -6.09 -21.07 11.79
CA LEU A 19 -6.61 -19.97 12.59
C LEU A 19 -8.12 -20.09 12.86
N THR A 20 -8.83 -20.85 12.02
CA THR A 20 -10.25 -21.16 12.18
C THR A 20 -10.54 -22.61 11.82
N GLU A 21 -11.69 -23.12 12.24
CA GLU A 21 -12.26 -24.32 11.67
C GLU A 21 -12.77 -24.05 10.23
N PRO A 22 -13.01 -25.10 9.42
CA PRO A 22 -13.62 -24.96 8.10
C PRO A 22 -15.00 -24.29 8.20
N SER A 23 -15.30 -23.42 7.23
CA SER A 23 -16.54 -22.65 7.20
C SER A 23 -17.09 -22.55 5.78
N ASP A 24 -18.41 -22.65 5.65
CA ASP A 24 -19.15 -22.44 4.41
C ASP A 24 -19.53 -20.96 4.17
N LYS A 25 -19.19 -20.07 5.10
CA LYS A 25 -19.38 -18.62 4.93
C LYS A 25 -18.67 -18.13 3.67
N SER A 26 -19.17 -17.05 3.10
CA SER A 26 -18.40 -16.34 2.05
C SER A 26 -17.00 -16.01 2.56
N LYS A 27 -16.00 -15.98 1.67
CA LYS A 27 -14.61 -15.73 2.07
C LYS A 27 -14.44 -14.33 2.69
N THR A 28 -15.23 -13.37 2.21
CA THR A 28 -15.26 -12.01 2.75
C THR A 28 -15.85 -11.99 4.16
N ASP A 29 -17.00 -12.64 4.36
CA ASP A 29 -17.65 -12.68 5.69
C ASP A 29 -16.80 -13.41 6.72
N LEU A 30 -16.21 -14.55 6.32
CA LEU A 30 -15.29 -15.29 7.20
C LEU A 30 -14.10 -14.41 7.62
N SER A 31 -13.54 -13.65 6.67
CA SER A 31 -12.40 -12.77 6.93
C SER A 31 -12.74 -11.61 7.85
N ILE A 32 -13.84 -10.90 7.58
CA ILE A 32 -14.22 -9.72 8.38
C ILE A 32 -14.68 -10.13 9.79
N ASP A 33 -15.36 -11.27 9.92
CA ASP A 33 -15.76 -11.81 11.22
C ASP A 33 -14.54 -12.19 12.07
N PHE A 34 -13.52 -12.81 11.45
CA PHE A 34 -12.26 -13.11 12.13
C PHE A 34 -11.55 -11.84 12.60
N ILE A 35 -11.44 -10.84 11.73
CA ILE A 35 -10.84 -9.54 12.10
C ILE A 35 -11.62 -8.90 13.23
N ARG A 36 -12.96 -8.91 13.17
CA ARG A 36 -13.84 -8.35 14.22
C ARG A 36 -13.65 -9.05 15.56
N GLN A 37 -13.56 -10.37 15.57
CA GLN A 37 -13.32 -11.17 16.77
C GLN A 37 -11.96 -10.89 17.40
N HIS A 38 -10.96 -10.63 16.58
CA HIS A 38 -9.56 -10.45 17.01
C HIS A 38 -9.04 -9.02 16.79
N LYS A 39 -9.93 -8.02 16.77
CA LYS A 39 -9.63 -6.63 16.38
C LYS A 39 -8.48 -6.01 17.17
N VAL A 40 -8.32 -6.35 18.45
CA VAL A 40 -7.23 -5.86 19.30
C VAL A 40 -5.86 -6.32 18.77
N LEU A 41 -5.75 -7.56 18.28
CA LEU A 41 -4.49 -8.07 17.70
C LEU A 41 -4.06 -7.29 16.46
N PHE A 42 -5.02 -6.73 15.72
CA PHE A 42 -4.77 -6.02 14.47
C PHE A 42 -4.75 -4.50 14.64
N GLY A 43 -5.08 -3.99 15.82
CA GLY A 43 -5.17 -2.55 16.10
C GLY A 43 -6.39 -1.88 15.47
N VAL A 44 -7.42 -2.66 15.11
CA VAL A 44 -8.67 -2.17 14.50
C VAL A 44 -9.69 -1.93 15.62
N GLU A 45 -10.29 -0.77 15.68
CA GLU A 45 -11.34 -0.46 16.65
C GLU A 45 -12.73 -0.83 16.13
N ASN A 46 -13.01 -0.40 14.89
CA ASN A 46 -14.29 -0.62 14.24
C ASN A 46 -14.09 -1.12 12.79
N PRO A 47 -14.04 -2.45 12.57
CA PRO A 47 -13.80 -3.01 11.24
C PRO A 47 -14.76 -2.51 10.16
N ASP A 48 -16.02 -2.23 10.51
CA ASP A 48 -17.03 -1.80 9.54
C ASP A 48 -16.85 -0.36 9.06
N LYS A 49 -16.13 0.46 9.81
CA LYS A 49 -15.79 1.85 9.44
C LYS A 49 -14.37 2.00 8.91
N GLU A 50 -13.45 1.17 9.42
CA GLU A 50 -12.02 1.30 9.19
C GLU A 50 -11.48 0.39 8.11
N LEU A 51 -12.29 -0.57 7.63
CA LEU A 51 -11.91 -1.49 6.57
C LEU A 51 -12.94 -1.45 5.43
N ALA A 52 -12.43 -1.44 4.20
CA ALA A 52 -13.25 -1.64 3.00
C ALA A 52 -12.65 -2.79 2.19
N LEU A 53 -13.51 -3.68 1.69
CA LEU A 53 -13.08 -4.71 0.76
C LEU A 53 -12.43 -4.06 -0.45
N ASP A 54 -11.21 -4.46 -0.76
CA ASP A 54 -10.49 -3.99 -1.94
C ASP A 54 -10.67 -4.98 -3.10
N ASN A 55 -10.25 -6.21 -2.88
CA ASN A 55 -10.40 -7.28 -3.87
C ASN A 55 -10.28 -8.66 -3.24
N THR A 56 -10.59 -9.68 -4.04
CA THR A 56 -10.33 -11.08 -3.74
C THR A 56 -9.55 -11.72 -4.88
N ASN A 57 -8.39 -12.31 -4.58
CA ASN A 57 -7.52 -12.90 -5.58
C ASN A 57 -7.42 -14.41 -5.39
N ALA A 58 -7.41 -15.16 -6.51
CA ALA A 58 -7.11 -16.59 -6.48
C ALA A 58 -5.64 -16.84 -6.08
N ALA A 59 -5.41 -17.91 -5.35
CA ALA A 59 -4.10 -18.44 -5.03
C ALA A 59 -4.05 -19.92 -5.38
N PRO A 60 -2.87 -20.54 -5.56
CA PRO A 60 -2.75 -21.95 -5.98
C PRO A 60 -3.52 -22.94 -5.09
N ARG A 61 -3.72 -22.64 -3.82
CA ARG A 61 -4.44 -23.48 -2.84
C ARG A 61 -5.48 -22.72 -2.05
N GLY A 62 -6.09 -21.65 -2.61
CA GLY A 62 -7.09 -20.90 -1.86
C GLY A 62 -7.38 -19.53 -2.42
N ARG A 63 -7.67 -18.57 -1.55
CA ARG A 63 -7.96 -17.19 -1.92
C ARG A 63 -7.33 -16.22 -0.93
N PHE A 64 -6.96 -15.06 -1.45
CA PHE A 64 -6.67 -13.87 -0.65
C PHE A 64 -7.89 -12.96 -0.65
N VAL A 65 -8.25 -12.47 0.53
CA VAL A 65 -9.22 -11.38 0.72
C VAL A 65 -8.44 -10.18 1.22
N ASN A 66 -8.51 -9.08 0.48
CA ASN A 66 -7.75 -7.87 0.77
C ASN A 66 -8.70 -6.77 1.22
N PHE A 67 -8.41 -6.18 2.37
CA PHE A 67 -9.10 -5.00 2.89
C PHE A 67 -8.14 -3.83 2.91
N ARG A 68 -8.58 -2.68 2.38
CA ARG A 68 -7.87 -1.41 2.54
C ARG A 68 -8.37 -0.68 3.77
N GLN A 69 -7.45 0.00 4.42
CA GLN A 69 -7.78 0.81 5.60
C GLN A 69 -8.48 2.10 5.20
N LYS A 70 -9.45 2.50 6.01
CA LYS A 70 -10.15 3.78 5.93
C LYS A 70 -9.95 4.59 7.21
N LYS A 71 -9.87 5.92 7.06
CA LYS A 71 -9.95 6.89 8.16
C LYS A 71 -10.95 7.96 7.77
N ASP A 72 -12.07 8.03 8.49
CA ASP A 72 -13.19 8.95 8.21
C ASP A 72 -13.64 8.91 6.73
N GLY A 73 -13.71 7.71 6.16
CA GLY A 73 -14.06 7.47 4.75
C GLY A 73 -12.92 7.62 3.74
N LEU A 74 -11.80 8.23 4.10
CA LEU A 74 -10.62 8.37 3.23
C LEU A 74 -9.77 7.10 3.21
N ASP A 75 -9.15 6.80 2.06
CA ASP A 75 -8.17 5.73 1.97
C ASP A 75 -6.90 6.07 2.75
N VAL A 76 -6.41 5.11 3.53
CA VAL A 76 -5.09 5.18 4.17
C VAL A 76 -4.09 4.47 3.25
N ILE A 77 -3.19 5.22 2.66
CA ILE A 77 -2.23 4.69 1.69
C ILE A 77 -1.24 3.75 2.40
N GLY A 78 -1.15 2.52 1.89
CA GLY A 78 -0.34 1.45 2.48
C GLY A 78 -1.04 0.66 3.59
N GLY A 79 -2.08 1.22 4.20
CA GLY A 79 -2.87 0.55 5.22
C GLY A 79 -3.76 -0.56 4.64
N LYS A 80 -3.50 -1.81 5.00
CA LYS A 80 -4.28 -2.96 4.51
C LYS A 80 -4.20 -4.16 5.45
N ILE A 81 -5.21 -5.02 5.37
CA ILE A 81 -5.19 -6.37 5.95
C ILE A 81 -5.45 -7.37 4.83
N THR A 82 -4.61 -8.38 4.72
CA THR A 82 -4.75 -9.48 3.75
C THR A 82 -4.99 -10.77 4.52
N VAL A 83 -6.08 -11.45 4.21
CA VAL A 83 -6.45 -12.75 4.79
C VAL A 83 -6.32 -13.83 3.72
N ARG A 84 -5.59 -14.90 4.03
CA ARG A 84 -5.49 -16.08 3.18
C ARG A 84 -6.41 -17.17 3.71
N ILE A 85 -7.21 -17.74 2.80
CA ILE A 85 -8.17 -18.82 3.11
C ILE A 85 -7.84 -20.02 2.24
N GLU A 86 -7.67 -21.20 2.88
CA GLU A 86 -7.47 -22.50 2.24
C GLU A 86 -8.46 -23.51 2.82
N ASN A 87 -9.09 -24.32 1.96
CA ASN A 87 -10.05 -25.36 2.40
C ASN A 87 -11.12 -24.85 3.37
N GLY A 88 -11.60 -23.61 3.17
CA GLY A 88 -12.61 -23.01 4.05
C GLY A 88 -12.07 -22.46 5.38
N MET A 89 -10.78 -22.56 5.65
CA MET A 89 -10.13 -22.11 6.89
C MET A 89 -9.25 -20.89 6.62
N ILE A 90 -9.18 -19.98 7.57
CA ILE A 90 -8.16 -18.92 7.57
C ILE A 90 -6.83 -19.52 8.00
N THR A 91 -5.81 -19.36 7.16
CA THR A 91 -4.47 -19.91 7.40
C THR A 91 -3.41 -18.82 7.61
N THR A 92 -3.65 -17.61 7.13
CA THR A 92 -2.68 -16.51 7.27
C THR A 92 -3.39 -15.17 7.31
N VAL A 93 -2.92 -14.26 8.16
CA VAL A 93 -3.27 -12.84 8.12
C VAL A 93 -2.00 -12.01 8.08
N ALA A 94 -1.89 -11.14 7.08
CA ALA A 94 -0.85 -10.12 7.00
C ALA A 94 -1.48 -8.75 7.26
N ASN A 95 -0.96 -8.04 8.25
CA ASN A 95 -1.54 -6.80 8.75
C ASN A 95 -0.58 -5.61 8.58
N TYR A 96 -0.97 -4.68 7.74
CA TYR A 96 -0.33 -3.38 7.49
C TYR A 96 -1.25 -2.22 7.91
N PHE A 97 -2.25 -2.50 8.73
CA PHE A 97 -3.13 -1.49 9.30
C PHE A 97 -2.32 -0.56 10.22
N GLU A 98 -2.48 0.74 10.07
CA GLU A 98 -1.87 1.75 10.93
C GLU A 98 -2.87 2.16 12.01
N PRO A 99 -2.71 1.74 13.27
CA PRO A 99 -3.61 2.10 14.36
C PRO A 99 -3.40 3.55 14.79
N ASN A 100 -4.38 4.09 15.51
CA ASN A 100 -4.27 5.39 16.22
C ASN A 100 -3.91 6.58 15.31
N ILE A 101 -4.43 6.63 14.08
CA ILE A 101 -4.19 7.77 13.18
C ILE A 101 -4.83 9.03 13.76
N ALA A 102 -4.00 9.96 14.22
CA ALA A 102 -4.38 11.24 14.84
C ALA A 102 -4.23 12.40 13.84
N VAL A 103 -4.84 12.30 12.66
CA VAL A 103 -4.83 13.36 11.65
C VAL A 103 -6.24 13.93 11.47
N LYS A 104 -6.35 15.27 11.37
CA LYS A 104 -7.61 15.91 10.98
C LYS A 104 -7.87 15.63 9.50
N THR A 105 -9.08 15.19 9.17
CA THR A 105 -9.47 14.76 7.81
C THR A 105 -10.18 15.86 6.98
N THR A 106 -10.19 17.10 7.51
CA THR A 106 -10.69 18.26 6.79
C THR A 106 -9.52 19.06 6.22
N PRO A 107 -9.41 19.23 4.89
CA PRO A 107 -8.33 20.00 4.29
C PRO A 107 -8.47 21.51 4.55
N THR A 108 -7.35 22.22 4.59
CA THR A 108 -7.30 23.69 4.72
C THR A 108 -7.05 24.36 3.38
N ILE A 109 -6.30 23.70 2.47
CA ILE A 109 -6.09 24.18 1.10
C ILE A 109 -6.97 23.40 0.13
N SER A 110 -7.26 24.01 -1.02
CA SER A 110 -8.04 23.37 -2.09
C SER A 110 -7.20 22.40 -2.93
N LEU A 111 -7.87 21.52 -3.69
CA LEU A 111 -7.21 20.63 -4.65
C LEU A 111 -6.52 21.44 -5.77
N GLU A 112 -7.09 22.55 -6.18
CA GLU A 112 -6.53 23.45 -7.19
C GLU A 112 -5.21 24.04 -6.72
N GLU A 113 -5.16 24.52 -5.48
CA GLU A 113 -3.93 25.06 -4.86
C GLU A 113 -2.87 23.97 -4.75
N ALA A 114 -3.22 22.77 -4.25
CA ALA A 114 -2.32 21.64 -4.17
C ALA A 114 -1.78 21.22 -5.55
N THR A 115 -2.64 21.21 -6.57
CA THR A 115 -2.24 20.89 -7.96
C THR A 115 -1.30 21.94 -8.53
N ALA A 116 -1.54 23.23 -8.23
CA ALA A 116 -0.63 24.29 -8.65
C ALA A 116 0.76 24.19 -8.00
N ILE A 117 0.80 23.83 -6.71
CA ILE A 117 2.06 23.56 -5.99
C ILE A 117 2.79 22.39 -6.66
N ALA A 118 2.12 21.24 -6.84
CA ALA A 118 2.73 20.07 -7.44
C ALA A 118 3.31 20.34 -8.84
N ARG A 119 2.63 21.13 -9.65
CA ARG A 119 3.08 21.48 -11.02
C ARG A 119 4.35 22.31 -11.08
N ARG A 120 4.66 23.08 -10.05
CA ARG A 120 5.88 23.90 -9.99
C ARG A 120 7.13 23.06 -9.74
N GLU A 121 6.96 21.92 -9.09
CA GLU A 121 8.06 21.09 -8.59
C GLU A 121 8.42 19.92 -9.49
N ILE A 122 7.59 19.61 -10.48
CA ILE A 122 7.86 18.50 -11.41
C ILE A 122 8.32 19.02 -12.78
N ILE A 123 9.21 18.25 -13.39
CA ILE A 123 9.74 18.57 -14.73
C ILE A 123 8.65 18.29 -15.78
N SER A 124 8.39 19.27 -16.66
CA SER A 124 7.42 19.14 -17.76
C SER A 124 6.04 18.60 -17.33
N PRO A 125 5.33 19.30 -16.46
CA PRO A 125 4.07 18.82 -15.94
C PRO A 125 3.04 18.59 -17.06
N LYS A 126 2.54 17.36 -17.14
CA LYS A 126 1.42 17.00 -18.02
C LYS A 126 0.10 17.23 -17.31
N GLN A 127 -0.98 16.99 -18.04
CA GLN A 127 -2.32 17.03 -17.45
C GLN A 127 -2.40 16.07 -16.25
N THR A 128 -3.07 16.49 -15.19
CA THR A 128 -3.43 15.62 -14.07
C THR A 128 -4.29 14.46 -14.58
N ASP A 129 -3.91 13.24 -14.21
CA ASP A 129 -4.63 12.02 -14.57
C ASP A 129 -5.70 11.73 -13.51
N THR A 130 -5.27 11.65 -12.25
CA THR A 130 -6.16 11.46 -11.12
C THR A 130 -5.70 12.31 -9.94
N ALA A 131 -6.65 12.71 -9.10
CA ALA A 131 -6.36 13.33 -7.81
C ALA A 131 -7.36 12.86 -6.76
N SER A 132 -6.90 12.67 -5.54
CA SER A 132 -7.73 12.21 -4.43
C SER A 132 -7.18 12.70 -3.09
N LEU A 133 -8.08 12.99 -2.15
CA LEU A 133 -7.72 13.23 -0.75
C LEU A 133 -7.53 11.88 -0.06
N VAL A 134 -6.41 11.70 0.62
CA VAL A 134 -6.02 10.45 1.27
C VAL A 134 -5.33 10.72 2.61
N VAL A 135 -5.26 9.73 3.47
CA VAL A 135 -4.31 9.73 4.58
C VAL A 135 -3.05 9.01 4.10
N PHE A 136 -1.91 9.68 4.22
CA PHE A 136 -0.62 9.16 3.78
C PHE A 136 0.33 9.04 4.97
N HIS A 137 0.80 7.82 5.23
CA HIS A 137 1.81 7.57 6.26
C HIS A 137 3.20 7.63 5.64
N TRP A 138 4.01 8.59 6.08
CA TRP A 138 5.38 8.78 5.59
C TRP A 138 6.31 9.13 6.76
N GLU A 139 7.47 8.48 6.82
CA GLU A 139 8.49 8.70 7.85
C GLU A 139 7.96 8.75 9.30
N GLY A 140 7.06 7.81 9.60
CA GLY A 140 6.49 7.67 10.96
C GLY A 140 5.38 8.67 11.31
N LYS A 141 4.93 9.50 10.36
CA LYS A 141 3.84 10.47 10.54
C LYS A 141 2.71 10.21 9.56
N CYS A 142 1.49 10.54 9.98
CA CYS A 142 0.31 10.52 9.10
C CYS A 142 -0.01 11.95 8.66
N TYR A 143 -0.22 12.12 7.37
CA TYR A 143 -0.60 13.39 6.73
C TYR A 143 -1.95 13.24 6.06
N LEU A 144 -2.82 14.22 6.19
CA LEU A 144 -3.90 14.40 5.22
C LEU A 144 -3.26 14.96 3.96
N SER A 145 -3.35 14.25 2.85
CA SER A 145 -2.64 14.63 1.63
C SER A 145 -3.53 14.55 0.40
N TYR A 146 -3.34 15.49 -0.51
CA TYR A 146 -3.77 15.30 -1.88
C TYR A 146 -2.74 14.43 -2.59
N ARG A 147 -3.16 13.25 -3.05
CA ARG A 147 -2.40 12.41 -3.97
C ARG A 147 -2.77 12.83 -5.38
N ILE A 148 -1.79 13.31 -6.13
CA ILE A 148 -1.97 13.83 -7.50
C ILE A 148 -1.09 12.99 -8.42
N ASP A 149 -1.72 12.26 -9.35
CA ASP A 149 -1.03 11.49 -10.38
C ASP A 149 -1.04 12.30 -11.69
N PHE A 150 0.13 12.51 -12.27
CA PHE A 150 0.30 13.15 -13.57
C PHE A 150 0.43 12.13 -14.68
N ARG A 151 -0.10 12.44 -15.86
CA ARG A 151 -0.03 11.57 -17.02
C ARG A 151 1.41 11.28 -17.42
N PHE A 152 1.60 10.08 -17.94
CA PHE A 152 2.87 9.65 -18.49
C PHE A 152 3.35 10.62 -19.57
N ASN A 153 4.62 11.02 -19.47
CA ASN A 153 5.33 11.81 -20.46
C ASN A 153 6.36 10.93 -21.15
N PRO A 154 6.20 10.62 -22.47
CA PRO A 154 7.13 9.76 -23.21
C PRO A 154 8.35 10.51 -23.76
N GLY A 155 8.66 11.73 -23.30
CA GLY A 155 9.80 12.54 -23.77
C GLY A 155 11.15 11.86 -23.56
N PRO A 156 12.27 12.56 -23.85
CA PRO A 156 13.61 12.00 -23.70
C PRO A 156 13.90 11.47 -22.28
N GLU A 157 13.27 12.06 -21.28
CA GLU A 157 13.23 11.56 -19.91
C GLU A 157 11.81 11.16 -19.58
N PRO A 158 11.44 9.88 -19.78
CA PRO A 158 10.10 9.40 -19.47
C PRO A 158 9.76 9.64 -18.01
N SER A 159 8.56 10.15 -17.75
CA SER A 159 8.14 10.45 -16.40
C SER A 159 6.66 10.20 -16.19
N ARG A 160 6.32 9.72 -15.02
CA ARG A 160 4.95 9.58 -14.51
C ARG A 160 4.96 9.93 -13.03
N TYR A 161 4.78 11.21 -12.75
CA TYR A 161 4.87 11.68 -11.38
C TYR A 161 3.61 11.38 -10.57
N ARG A 162 3.84 10.98 -9.32
CA ARG A 162 2.87 11.02 -8.24
C ARG A 162 3.40 11.95 -7.17
N VAL A 163 2.56 12.90 -6.77
CA VAL A 163 2.93 13.90 -5.76
C VAL A 163 1.94 13.81 -4.60
N TYR A 164 2.46 13.84 -3.38
CA TYR A 164 1.67 13.96 -2.17
C TYR A 164 1.89 15.35 -1.58
N ILE A 165 0.81 16.13 -1.50
CA ILE A 165 0.79 17.48 -0.93
C ILE A 165 0.01 17.44 0.37
N ASN A 166 0.60 17.92 1.47
CA ASN A 166 -0.10 18.08 2.74
C ASN A 166 -1.29 19.03 2.56
N ALA A 167 -2.49 18.53 2.83
CA ALA A 167 -3.74 19.25 2.61
C ALA A 167 -4.00 20.34 3.66
N HIS A 168 -3.14 20.47 4.68
CA HIS A 168 -3.27 21.53 5.69
C HIS A 168 -2.42 22.76 5.39
N ASP A 169 -1.23 22.58 4.83
CA ASP A 169 -0.26 23.67 4.68
C ASP A 169 0.39 23.77 3.30
N GLY A 170 0.09 22.84 2.39
CA GLY A 170 0.63 22.81 1.04
C GLY A 170 2.06 22.31 0.93
N THR A 171 2.67 21.83 2.01
CA THR A 171 4.02 21.26 1.94
C THR A 171 4.03 19.97 1.11
N ILE A 172 5.12 19.75 0.37
CA ILE A 172 5.31 18.51 -0.37
C ILE A 172 5.78 17.44 0.61
N VAL A 173 5.00 16.35 0.70
CA VAL A 173 5.35 15.21 1.53
C VAL A 173 6.24 14.23 0.75
N LEU A 174 5.90 13.99 -0.53
CA LEU A 174 6.67 13.08 -1.38
C LEU A 174 6.41 13.38 -2.86
N ILE A 175 7.46 13.27 -3.67
CA ILE A 175 7.38 13.22 -5.15
C ILE A 175 7.99 11.89 -5.59
N GLU A 176 7.23 11.11 -6.35
CA GLU A 176 7.67 9.85 -6.93
C GLU A 176 7.64 9.94 -8.46
N ASN A 177 8.75 9.59 -9.14
CA ASN A 177 8.67 9.23 -10.54
C ASN A 177 8.38 7.72 -10.63
N ARG A 178 7.22 7.36 -11.15
CA ARG A 178 6.73 5.98 -11.24
C ARG A 178 7.10 5.25 -12.52
N VAL A 179 7.93 5.85 -13.34
CA VAL A 179 8.54 5.16 -14.48
C VAL A 179 9.69 4.34 -13.94
N MET A 180 9.62 3.03 -14.13
CA MET A 180 10.78 2.17 -13.92
C MET A 180 11.70 2.38 -15.13
N HIS A 181 12.86 2.95 -14.90
CA HIS A 181 13.92 2.94 -15.88
C HIS A 181 14.59 1.56 -15.79
N GLU A 182 14.25 0.69 -16.74
CA GLU A 182 14.99 -0.55 -16.93
C GLU A 182 16.13 -0.26 -17.88
N GLY A 183 17.33 -0.11 -17.34
CA GLY A 183 18.56 -0.10 -18.13
C GLY A 183 19.01 -1.54 -18.40
N SER A 184 19.51 -1.82 -19.61
CA SER A 184 20.22 -3.08 -19.84
C SER A 184 21.52 -3.09 -19.03
N ALA A 185 21.73 -4.12 -18.25
CA ALA A 185 22.94 -4.34 -17.47
C ALA A 185 23.47 -5.75 -17.73
N THR A 186 24.77 -5.94 -17.60
CA THR A 186 25.39 -7.26 -17.71
C THR A 186 25.76 -7.76 -16.31
N GLY A 187 25.14 -8.84 -15.89
CA GLY A 187 25.51 -9.56 -14.70
C GLY A 187 26.57 -10.62 -14.99
N SER A 188 27.37 -10.98 -14.00
CA SER A 188 28.27 -12.13 -14.08
C SER A 188 28.19 -12.98 -12.84
N GLY A 189 28.35 -14.27 -13.00
CA GLY A 189 28.35 -15.23 -11.89
C GLY A 189 29.06 -16.52 -12.25
N ILE A 190 29.53 -17.24 -11.24
CA ILE A 190 30.14 -18.54 -11.43
C ILE A 190 29.03 -19.60 -11.51
N GLY A 191 28.98 -20.30 -12.66
CA GLY A 191 28.05 -21.40 -12.85
C GLY A 191 28.39 -22.61 -11.98
N VAL A 192 27.48 -23.59 -11.91
CA VAL A 192 27.69 -24.84 -11.19
C VAL A 192 28.87 -25.68 -11.73
N ASP A 193 29.31 -25.36 -12.95
CA ASP A 193 30.49 -25.91 -13.63
C ASP A 193 31.82 -25.17 -13.27
N GLY A 194 31.76 -24.19 -12.35
CA GLY A 194 32.91 -23.38 -11.94
C GLY A 194 33.33 -22.31 -12.96
N VAL A 195 32.61 -22.14 -14.05
CA VAL A 195 32.96 -21.19 -15.12
C VAL A 195 32.25 -19.87 -14.88
N LEU A 196 33.00 -18.75 -15.05
CA LEU A 196 32.40 -17.40 -15.05
C LEU A 196 31.50 -17.23 -16.29
N LYS A 197 30.26 -16.94 -16.07
CA LYS A 197 29.26 -16.67 -17.12
C LYS A 197 28.75 -15.25 -17.00
N SER A 198 28.60 -14.60 -18.14
CA SER A 198 27.92 -13.31 -18.27
C SER A 198 26.48 -13.55 -18.74
N PHE A 199 25.56 -12.78 -18.24
CA PHE A 199 24.16 -12.80 -18.67
C PHE A 199 23.60 -11.40 -18.71
N ASP A 200 22.72 -11.18 -19.67
CA ASP A 200 21.99 -9.92 -19.76
C ASP A 200 20.97 -9.83 -18.63
N THR A 201 20.97 -8.72 -17.96
CA THR A 201 20.03 -8.38 -16.88
C THR A 201 19.59 -6.93 -17.02
N TYR A 202 18.71 -6.50 -16.12
CA TYR A 202 18.25 -5.13 -16.07
C TYR A 202 18.69 -4.50 -14.76
N GLU A 203 19.25 -3.31 -14.82
CA GLU A 203 19.53 -2.52 -13.64
C GLU A 203 18.22 -1.81 -13.23
N LYS A 204 17.70 -2.19 -12.06
CA LYS A 204 16.60 -1.48 -11.46
C LYS A 204 17.16 -0.19 -10.87
N GLY A 205 16.82 0.95 -11.48
CA GLY A 205 17.25 2.25 -10.98
C GLY A 205 17.04 2.34 -9.49
N GLY A 206 18.13 2.51 -8.75
CA GLY A 206 18.08 2.73 -7.32
C GLY A 206 17.41 4.06 -7.01
N ALA A 207 16.61 4.06 -5.94
CA ALA A 207 16.07 5.26 -5.32
C ALA A 207 17.21 6.08 -4.71
#